data_977427888bc11c0fb4817232be368d2e
#
_entry.id   977427888bc11c0fb4817232be368d2e
#
_cell.length_a   1.000
_cell.length_b   1.000
_cell.length_c   1.000
_cell.angle_alpha   90.00
_cell.angle_beta   90.00
_cell.angle_gamma   90.00
#
_symmetry.space_group_name_H-M   'P 1'
#
loop_
_entity.id
_entity.type
_entity.pdbx_description
1 polymer ?
#
loop_
_entity_poly.entity_id
_entity_poly.type
_entity_poly.pdbx_seq_one_letter_code
_entity_poly.pdbx_strand_id
1 'polypeptide(L)'
;LREALAGKILVDCTNPVGPGLTHGLGSARSGTEAIQALLPATRVVKAFSIYGHENFGEAAGEGRAMKPVMLFCGDDAAAKGVVARLLTELGWEPLDAGGAAQALHLEHMTLLWVRMVRVGGRPARTVWAVLDR
;
A
#
# COMPACT_ATOMS: atom_id res chain seq x y z
N LEU A 1 -3.42 21.11 10.78
CA LEU A 1 -3.16 20.02 9.81
C LEU A 1 -4.43 19.64 9.05
N ARG A 2 -5.58 19.45 9.73
CA ARG A 2 -6.86 19.05 9.10
C ARG A 2 -7.27 20.02 7.99
N GLU A 3 -7.26 21.31 8.25
CA GLU A 3 -7.61 22.36 7.27
C GLU A 3 -6.65 22.36 6.07
N ALA A 4 -5.35 22.20 6.32
CA ALA A 4 -4.34 22.19 5.27
C ALA A 4 -4.46 20.98 4.32
N LEU A 5 -5.03 19.87 4.82
CA LEU A 5 -5.23 18.64 4.07
C LEU A 5 -6.64 18.50 3.48
N ALA A 6 -7.56 19.39 3.82
CA ALA A 6 -8.93 19.35 3.30
C ALA A 6 -8.93 19.39 1.75
N GLY A 7 -9.65 18.46 1.13
CA GLY A 7 -9.73 18.30 -0.32
C GLY A 7 -8.45 17.80 -1.00
N LYS A 8 -7.37 17.56 -0.28
CA LYS A 8 -6.14 16.99 -0.84
C LYS A 8 -6.23 15.47 -0.95
N ILE A 9 -5.39 14.91 -1.82
CA ILE A 9 -5.13 13.47 -1.84
C ILE A 9 -3.99 13.19 -0.87
N LEU A 10 -4.21 12.29 0.07
CA LEU A 10 -3.19 11.79 0.98
C LEU A 10 -2.91 10.33 0.62
N VAL A 11 -1.67 10.06 0.23
CA VAL A 11 -1.22 8.68 0.00
C VAL A 11 -0.67 8.13 1.31
N ASP A 12 -1.37 7.13 1.86
CA ASP A 12 -0.94 6.44 3.07
C ASP A 12 -0.02 5.27 2.73
N CYS A 13 1.26 5.44 3.04
CA CYS A 13 2.29 4.41 2.87
C CYS A 13 2.61 3.68 4.19
N THR A 14 1.90 3.97 5.26
CA THR A 14 2.22 3.47 6.60
C THR A 14 1.65 2.08 6.87
N ASN A 15 2.24 1.39 7.83
CA ASN A 15 1.74 0.11 8.33
C ASN A 15 1.82 0.09 9.85
N PRO A 16 0.74 -0.21 10.57
CA PRO A 16 0.74 -0.34 12.02
C PRO A 16 1.35 -1.70 12.41
N VAL A 17 2.67 -1.80 12.41
CA VAL A 17 3.38 -3.01 12.81
C VAL A 17 3.62 -2.99 14.32
N GLY A 18 3.11 -3.98 15.03
CA GLY A 18 3.27 -4.17 16.46
C GLY A 18 4.38 -5.19 16.82
N PRO A 19 4.63 -5.38 18.12
CA PRO A 19 5.59 -6.35 18.61
C PRO A 19 5.34 -7.76 18.06
N GLY A 20 6.39 -8.49 17.74
CA GLY A 20 6.27 -9.86 17.20
C GLY A 20 5.71 -9.92 15.78
N LEU A 21 5.76 -8.82 15.03
CA LEU A 21 5.16 -8.71 13.69
C LEU A 21 3.65 -8.96 13.72
N THR A 22 2.97 -8.43 14.71
CA THR A 22 1.51 -8.39 14.80
C THR A 22 0.99 -7.09 14.21
N HIS A 23 -0.31 -7.03 13.95
CA HIS A 23 -0.95 -5.78 13.56
C HIS A 23 -1.09 -4.86 14.79
N GLY A 24 -0.50 -3.66 14.74
CA GLY A 24 -0.41 -2.74 15.88
C GLY A 24 -1.75 -2.18 16.39
N LEU A 25 -2.83 -2.31 15.59
CA LEU A 25 -4.20 -1.97 15.98
C LEU A 25 -5.05 -3.23 16.27
N GLY A 26 -4.42 -4.37 16.55
CA GLY A 26 -5.09 -5.62 16.88
C GLY A 26 -5.99 -6.17 15.77
N SER A 27 -5.78 -5.75 14.51
CA SER A 27 -6.63 -6.10 13.36
C SER A 27 -8.10 -5.68 13.49
N ALA A 28 -8.43 -4.77 14.42
CA ALA A 28 -9.79 -4.26 14.58
C ALA A 28 -10.16 -3.24 13.49
N ARG A 29 -9.18 -2.54 12.95
CA ARG A 29 -9.27 -1.59 11.83
C ARG A 29 -7.88 -1.37 11.24
N SER A 30 -7.82 -0.84 10.03
CA SER A 30 -6.55 -0.43 9.42
C SER A 30 -6.05 0.92 9.94
N GLY A 31 -4.76 1.20 9.77
CA GLY A 31 -4.18 2.52 9.96
C GLY A 31 -4.81 3.55 9.03
N THR A 32 -5.09 3.17 7.77
CA THR A 32 -5.76 4.02 6.79
C THR A 32 -7.14 4.47 7.24
N GLU A 33 -7.98 3.55 7.76
CA GLU A 33 -9.28 3.91 8.33
C GLU A 33 -9.15 4.84 9.55
N ALA A 34 -8.12 4.62 10.38
CA ALA A 34 -7.83 5.50 11.50
C ALA A 34 -7.43 6.91 11.02
N ILE A 35 -6.61 7.02 9.98
CA ILE A 35 -6.22 8.29 9.36
C ILE A 35 -7.44 8.98 8.74
N GLN A 36 -8.26 8.25 7.97
CA GLN A 36 -9.47 8.81 7.35
C GLN A 36 -10.46 9.35 8.39
N ALA A 37 -10.61 8.66 9.51
CA ALA A 37 -11.46 9.14 10.61
C ALA A 37 -10.95 10.44 11.25
N LEU A 38 -9.63 10.63 11.31
CA LEU A 38 -9.00 11.86 11.79
C LEU A 38 -9.09 13.01 10.77
N LEU A 39 -9.17 12.68 9.47
CA LEU A 39 -9.10 13.63 8.35
C LEU A 39 -10.30 13.44 7.40
N PRO A 40 -11.55 13.68 7.85
CA PRO A 40 -12.76 13.32 7.09
C PRO A 40 -12.91 14.10 5.77
N ALA A 41 -12.30 15.27 5.65
CA ALA A 41 -12.30 16.08 4.43
C ALA A 41 -11.12 15.78 3.47
N THR A 42 -10.26 14.83 3.81
CA THR A 42 -9.09 14.42 3.01
C THR A 42 -9.42 13.14 2.23
N ARG A 43 -8.98 13.04 1.00
CA ARG A 43 -9.16 11.85 0.16
C ARG A 43 -7.97 10.90 0.38
N VAL A 44 -8.14 9.94 1.29
CA VAL A 44 -7.06 9.02 1.65
C VAL A 44 -7.03 7.83 0.69
N VAL A 45 -5.84 7.53 0.16
CA VAL A 45 -5.58 6.35 -0.66
C VAL A 45 -4.39 5.61 -0.07
N LYS A 46 -4.57 4.35 0.31
CA LYS A 46 -3.47 3.49 0.72
C LYS A 46 -2.73 2.96 -0.50
N ALA A 47 -1.43 3.17 -0.55
CA ALA A 47 -0.54 2.62 -1.57
C ALA A 47 0.91 2.57 -1.06
N PHE A 48 1.82 1.93 -1.81
CA PHE A 48 3.25 1.81 -1.46
C PHE A 48 3.53 1.14 -0.11
N SER A 49 2.60 0.36 0.40
CA SER A 49 2.70 -0.20 1.75
C SER A 49 3.11 -1.66 1.81
N ILE A 50 2.92 -2.45 0.74
CA ILE A 50 3.07 -3.92 0.74
C ILE A 50 4.49 -4.42 0.55
N TYR A 51 5.47 -3.53 0.46
CA TYR A 51 6.89 -3.85 0.27
C TYR A 51 7.79 -3.03 1.19
N GLY A 52 9.05 -3.49 1.37
CA GLY A 52 10.10 -2.69 1.97
C GLY A 52 10.64 -1.63 1.00
N HIS A 53 11.26 -0.59 1.55
CA HIS A 53 11.82 0.54 0.79
C HIS A 53 12.85 0.13 -0.28
N GLU A 54 13.46 -1.04 -0.15
CA GLU A 54 14.43 -1.59 -1.08
C GLU A 54 13.86 -1.80 -2.50
N ASN A 55 12.54 -1.76 -2.62
CA ASN A 55 11.84 -1.96 -3.89
C ASN A 55 11.49 -0.65 -4.61
N PHE A 56 11.78 0.52 -4.04
CA PHE A 56 11.39 1.83 -4.59
C PHE A 56 12.53 2.62 -5.24
N GLY A 57 13.78 2.14 -5.20
CA GLY A 57 14.96 2.87 -5.68
C GLY A 57 15.20 2.78 -7.20
N GLU A 58 14.52 1.88 -7.90
CA GLU A 58 14.66 1.65 -9.36
C GLU A 58 13.27 1.47 -9.95
N ALA A 59 13.12 1.68 -11.26
CA ALA A 59 11.85 1.41 -11.94
C ALA A 59 11.42 -0.04 -11.66
N ALA A 60 10.26 -0.22 -11.05
CA ALA A 60 9.84 -1.48 -10.46
C ALA A 60 9.80 -2.65 -11.47
N GLY A 61 9.50 -2.35 -12.74
CA GLY A 61 9.40 -3.36 -13.81
C GLY A 61 10.65 -3.54 -14.67
N GLU A 62 11.72 -2.77 -14.43
CA GLU A 62 12.89 -2.78 -15.30
C GLU A 62 13.63 -4.12 -15.25
N GLY A 63 13.91 -4.70 -16.42
CA GLY A 63 14.60 -5.99 -16.54
C GLY A 63 13.83 -7.21 -16.06
N ARG A 64 12.54 -7.09 -15.74
CA ARG A 64 11.69 -8.19 -15.27
C ARG A 64 10.79 -8.71 -16.39
N ALA A 65 10.60 -10.04 -16.44
CA ALA A 65 9.66 -10.67 -17.39
C ALA A 65 8.19 -10.31 -17.10
N MET A 66 7.90 -9.90 -15.85
CA MET A 66 6.56 -9.50 -15.38
C MET A 66 6.67 -8.23 -14.53
N LYS A 67 5.71 -7.32 -14.70
CA LYS A 67 5.62 -6.15 -13.85
C LYS A 67 5.20 -6.57 -12.45
N PRO A 68 5.86 -6.06 -11.40
CA PRO A 68 5.38 -6.23 -10.05
C PRO A 68 4.13 -5.40 -9.81
N VAL A 69 3.16 -5.95 -9.09
CA VAL A 69 1.93 -5.24 -8.75
C VAL A 69 2.15 -4.30 -7.57
N MET A 70 1.45 -3.16 -7.59
CA MET A 70 1.25 -2.34 -6.40
C MET A 70 -0.25 -2.27 -6.12
N LEU A 71 -0.68 -2.97 -5.06
CA LEU A 71 -2.06 -2.88 -4.60
C LEU A 71 -2.28 -1.53 -3.92
N PHE A 72 -3.45 -0.94 -4.20
CA PHE A 72 -3.91 0.29 -3.58
C PHE A 72 -5.41 0.21 -3.31
N CYS A 73 -5.91 1.02 -2.37
CA CYS A 73 -7.33 1.10 -2.06
C CYS A 73 -7.71 2.47 -1.50
N GLY A 74 -8.99 2.80 -1.56
CA GLY A 74 -9.54 4.06 -1.06
C GLY A 74 -10.96 4.28 -1.56
N ASP A 75 -11.70 5.19 -0.95
CA ASP A 75 -13.13 5.39 -1.27
C ASP A 75 -13.35 6.42 -2.39
N ASP A 76 -12.40 7.34 -2.62
CA ASP A 76 -12.51 8.36 -3.66
C ASP A 76 -11.95 7.85 -4.99
N ALA A 77 -12.82 7.65 -5.97
CA ALA A 77 -12.45 7.11 -7.28
C ALA A 77 -11.50 8.04 -8.05
N ALA A 78 -11.66 9.35 -7.94
CA ALA A 78 -10.79 10.32 -8.62
C ALA A 78 -9.39 10.32 -8.02
N ALA A 79 -9.27 10.27 -6.69
CA ALA A 79 -8.00 10.14 -5.99
C ALA A 79 -7.29 8.83 -6.34
N LYS A 80 -8.02 7.70 -6.37
CA LYS A 80 -7.49 6.41 -6.83
C LYS A 80 -6.94 6.48 -8.25
N GLY A 81 -7.65 7.15 -9.16
CA GLY A 81 -7.20 7.34 -10.55
C GLY A 81 -5.88 8.14 -10.64
N VAL A 82 -5.67 9.13 -9.78
CA VAL A 82 -4.39 9.86 -9.70
C VAL A 82 -3.27 8.94 -9.21
N VAL A 83 -3.52 8.19 -8.14
CA VAL A 83 -2.53 7.26 -7.58
C VAL A 83 -2.18 6.14 -8.56
N ALA A 84 -3.16 5.58 -9.28
CA ALA A 84 -2.92 4.55 -10.28
C ALA A 84 -1.98 5.03 -11.42
N ARG A 85 -2.17 6.28 -11.91
CA ARG A 85 -1.24 6.87 -12.88
C ARG A 85 0.17 7.01 -12.32
N LEU A 86 0.31 7.51 -11.10
CA LEU A 86 1.60 7.62 -10.43
C LEU A 86 2.29 6.25 -10.30
N LEU A 87 1.56 5.21 -9.93
CA LEU A 87 2.10 3.84 -9.85
C LEU A 87 2.61 3.35 -11.20
N THR A 88 1.84 3.61 -12.27
CA THR A 88 2.22 3.25 -13.65
C THR A 88 3.50 3.97 -14.08
N GLU A 89 3.60 5.27 -13.82
CA GLU A 89 4.80 6.09 -14.12
C GLU A 89 6.04 5.60 -13.40
N LEU A 90 5.87 5.04 -12.19
CA LEU A 90 6.94 4.45 -11.39
C LEU A 90 7.26 2.99 -11.76
N GLY A 91 6.64 2.45 -12.81
CA GLY A 91 6.92 1.10 -13.33
C GLY A 91 6.16 -0.04 -12.65
N TRP A 92 5.19 0.28 -11.77
CA TRP A 92 4.33 -0.73 -11.14
C TRP A 92 3.12 -1.07 -12.01
N GLU A 93 2.58 -2.29 -11.84
CA GLU A 93 1.23 -2.61 -12.28
C GLU A 93 0.24 -2.22 -11.18
N PRO A 94 -0.60 -1.18 -11.39
CA PRO A 94 -1.54 -0.76 -10.37
C PRO A 94 -2.70 -1.75 -10.26
N LEU A 95 -2.96 -2.27 -9.06
CA LEU A 95 -4.07 -3.18 -8.80
C LEU A 95 -4.99 -2.59 -7.74
N ASP A 96 -6.18 -2.16 -8.16
CA ASP A 96 -7.19 -1.61 -7.27
C ASP A 96 -7.84 -2.70 -6.41
N ALA A 97 -7.60 -2.67 -5.12
CA ALA A 97 -8.16 -3.61 -4.15
C ALA A 97 -9.57 -3.21 -3.66
N GLY A 98 -10.09 -2.04 -4.08
CA GLY A 98 -11.43 -1.58 -3.71
C GLY A 98 -11.46 -0.38 -2.76
N GLY A 99 -12.43 -0.36 -1.84
CA GLY A 99 -12.62 0.72 -0.87
C GLY A 99 -11.61 0.72 0.27
N ALA A 100 -11.66 1.75 1.13
CA ALA A 100 -10.73 1.93 2.25
C ALA A 100 -10.73 0.74 3.24
N ALA A 101 -11.83 0.01 3.36
CA ALA A 101 -11.93 -1.20 4.18
C ALA A 101 -10.91 -2.29 3.76
N GLN A 102 -10.44 -2.30 2.51
CA GLN A 102 -9.43 -3.24 2.03
C GLN A 102 -8.02 -2.93 2.56
N ALA A 103 -7.81 -1.76 3.14
CA ALA A 103 -6.50 -1.37 3.68
C ALA A 103 -5.99 -2.33 4.75
N LEU A 104 -6.86 -2.91 5.57
CA LEU A 104 -6.50 -3.91 6.57
C LEU A 104 -5.84 -5.15 5.93
N HIS A 105 -6.36 -5.59 4.79
CA HIS A 105 -5.78 -6.72 4.05
C HIS A 105 -4.41 -6.39 3.49
N LEU A 106 -4.21 -5.17 2.98
CA LEU A 106 -2.90 -4.71 2.50
C LEU A 106 -1.88 -4.63 3.63
N GLU A 107 -2.28 -4.20 4.82
CA GLU A 107 -1.44 -4.18 6.02
C GLU A 107 -1.05 -5.59 6.45
N HIS A 108 -1.96 -6.56 6.36
CA HIS A 108 -1.62 -7.98 6.58
C HIS A 108 -0.69 -8.55 5.51
N MET A 109 -0.84 -8.16 4.25
CA MET A 109 0.12 -8.52 3.19
C MET A 109 1.52 -7.99 3.51
N THR A 110 1.62 -6.78 4.05
CA THR A 110 2.90 -6.23 4.53
C THR A 110 3.51 -7.10 5.63
N LEU A 111 2.72 -7.49 6.63
CA LEU A 111 3.20 -8.37 7.70
C LEU A 111 3.69 -9.71 7.16
N LEU A 112 2.99 -10.28 6.18
CA LEU A 112 3.41 -11.50 5.50
C LEU A 112 4.74 -11.29 4.76
N TRP A 113 4.86 -10.20 3.99
CA TRP A 113 6.08 -9.87 3.27
C TRP A 113 7.26 -9.71 4.24
N VAL A 114 7.08 -8.96 5.33
CA VAL A 114 8.12 -8.76 6.37
C VAL A 114 8.56 -10.10 6.97
N ARG A 115 7.62 -11.00 7.28
CA ARG A 115 7.97 -12.35 7.76
C ARG A 115 8.78 -13.14 6.75
N MET A 116 8.37 -13.14 5.48
CA MET A 116 9.06 -13.87 4.42
C MET A 116 10.50 -13.36 4.22
N VAL A 117 10.68 -12.05 4.26
CA VAL A 117 11.96 -11.39 3.98
C VAL A 117 12.84 -11.33 5.23
N ARG A 118 12.34 -10.77 6.34
CA ARG A 118 13.17 -10.49 7.52
C ARG A 118 13.35 -11.70 8.44
N VAL A 119 12.42 -12.64 8.41
CA VAL A 119 12.49 -13.87 9.24
C VAL A 119 12.78 -15.08 8.38
N GLY A 120 12.12 -15.23 7.25
CA GLY A 120 12.24 -16.37 6.35
C GLY A 120 13.44 -16.32 5.39
N GLY A 121 14.24 -15.24 5.40
CA GLY A 121 15.46 -15.12 4.61
C GLY A 121 15.25 -14.92 3.11
N ARG A 122 14.05 -14.57 2.65
CA ARG A 122 13.86 -14.21 1.24
C ARG A 122 14.57 -12.90 0.91
N PRO A 123 15.02 -12.72 -0.35
CA PRO A 123 15.62 -11.46 -0.78
C PRO A 123 14.70 -10.27 -0.51
N ALA A 124 15.24 -9.14 -0.04
CA ALA A 124 14.47 -7.92 0.24
C ALA A 124 13.80 -7.33 -1.03
N ARG A 125 14.26 -7.71 -2.22
CA ARG A 125 13.65 -7.37 -3.52
C ARG A 125 12.55 -8.34 -3.98
N THR A 126 12.01 -9.16 -3.08
CA THR A 126 10.84 -10.00 -3.35
C THR A 126 9.61 -9.14 -3.57
N VAL A 127 8.92 -9.34 -4.69
CA VAL A 127 7.70 -8.62 -5.08
C VAL A 127 6.60 -9.61 -5.49
N TRP A 128 5.37 -9.13 -5.49
CA TRP A 128 4.21 -9.87 -5.97
C TRP A 128 3.96 -9.58 -7.44
N ALA A 129 3.43 -10.57 -8.17
CA ALA A 129 2.89 -10.40 -9.50
C ALA A 129 1.56 -11.15 -9.61
N VAL A 130 0.63 -10.65 -10.41
CA VAL A 130 -0.67 -11.29 -10.66
C VAL A 130 -0.68 -11.79 -12.10
N LEU A 131 -1.19 -13.00 -12.28
CA LEU A 131 -1.39 -13.65 -13.57
C LEU A 131 -2.86 -13.97 -13.72
N ASP A 132 -3.49 -13.41 -14.73
CA ASP A 132 -4.82 -13.83 -15.17
C ASP A 132 -4.70 -15.02 -16.12
N ARG A 133 -5.61 -16.00 -15.99
CA ARG A 133 -5.68 -17.19 -16.83
C ARG A 133 -6.86 -17.09 -17.78
#